data_4b69de6fab66e60dec7aa89b95a8b022
#
_entry.id   4b69de6fab66e60dec7aa89b95a8b022
#
_cell.length_a   1.000
_cell.length_b   1.000
_cell.length_c   1.000
_cell.angle_alpha   90.00
_cell.angle_beta   90.00
_cell.angle_gamma   90.00
#
_symmetry.space_group_name_H-M   'P 1'
#
loop_
_entity.id
_entity.type
_entity.pdbx_description
1 polymer ?
#
loop_
_entity_poly.entity_id
_entity_poly.type
_entity_poly.pdbx_seq_one_letter_code
_entity_poly.pdbx_strand_id
1 'polypeptide(L)'
;MSGSARRAVRRRTFVLGSAATAAGVALSGTARAASFGYTDDGSNYVVDTGANLVFKVSKTNGDLTSLIYRGTEYQGYDGKNSHVESGLGTSTVTITQSGSTILISVTYGTLKHYYAARSGENNVYVWTNKADTSVSATRYIVRVKAGLFLNDEPDSYTYAPTTIEAADVFAKSDGQTRSKHYSKLRVIDYSYVGWTTGSVGLYVVRSNHEKASGGPFYRSLLRHQSADGGGLYEILYYGENQTEAQRFGLQGPYVIAFTDGGTPSSALFPGTLTTSWADSLGISGYVAAGGRGRVAGVGISGRDTAYAYTVGLANSAAQYWGSARASDGYFSVPGVLPGSYTLTVFKGELAVYTGSVTVTGGTTTTLNSIAIPSSNDPANAGAIWRIGAWDGTPSGFKNAALMTYAHPSDPRAAAWTGNVVIGSGSETASFPAYIWQGVNSGLLVYFRLTAAQAAAAHTLRIGVTTAYANGRPRVTVNSWVSAIPSPPTQPSTRSLTVGSYRGNNHTFTYSVPASAWLTDTSQYNVLRIDVVSGSGTTAYLSAGTSFDALDLLA
;
A
#
# COMPACT_ATOMS: atom_id res chain seq x y z
N MET A 1 4.99 -60.56 -29.31
CA MET A 1 6.15 -60.65 -30.22
C MET A 1 6.66 -59.23 -30.34
N SER A 2 7.68 -58.91 -29.58
CA SER A 2 9.09 -58.68 -29.92
C SER A 2 9.20 -57.52 -30.95
N GLY A 3 9.99 -56.52 -30.73
CA GLY A 3 11.22 -56.38 -30.05
C GLY A 3 11.75 -54.97 -30.00
N SER A 4 12.57 -54.80 -29.04
CA SER A 4 13.41 -53.69 -28.68
C SER A 4 14.44 -53.29 -29.75
N ALA A 5 14.69 -51.99 -29.90
CA ALA A 5 15.93 -51.52 -30.51
C ALA A 5 16.48 -50.32 -29.71
N ARG A 6 17.53 -50.62 -28.96
CA ARG A 6 18.40 -49.60 -28.32
C ARG A 6 19.29 -48.96 -29.39
N ARG A 7 19.40 -47.64 -29.39
CA ARG A 7 20.43 -46.91 -30.15
C ARG A 7 21.48 -46.34 -29.18
N ALA A 8 22.71 -46.73 -29.41
CA ALA A 8 23.90 -46.33 -28.72
C ALA A 8 24.32 -44.90 -29.06
N VAL A 9 24.72 -44.14 -28.04
CA VAL A 9 25.34 -42.85 -28.21
C VAL A 9 26.85 -42.99 -28.26
N ARG A 10 27.45 -42.58 -29.37
CA ARG A 10 28.90 -42.54 -29.54
C ARG A 10 29.52 -41.41 -28.76
N ARG A 11 30.50 -41.74 -27.93
CA ARG A 11 31.47 -40.79 -27.36
C ARG A 11 32.35 -40.24 -28.46
N ARG A 12 32.49 -38.92 -28.56
CA ARG A 12 33.57 -38.27 -29.30
C ARG A 12 34.59 -37.70 -28.29
N THR A 13 35.79 -38.24 -28.40
CA THR A 13 37.01 -37.80 -27.76
C THR A 13 37.41 -36.44 -28.38
N PHE A 14 37.68 -35.44 -27.57
CA PHE A 14 38.35 -34.22 -28.00
C PHE A 14 39.76 -34.16 -27.43
N VAL A 15 40.68 -33.91 -28.32
CA VAL A 15 42.12 -33.86 -28.15
C VAL A 15 42.50 -32.56 -27.43
N LEU A 16 43.43 -32.69 -26.50
CA LEU A 16 44.13 -31.62 -25.80
C LEU A 16 44.96 -30.77 -26.78
N GLY A 17 44.69 -29.48 -26.79
CA GLY A 17 45.51 -28.45 -27.43
C GLY A 17 46.15 -27.57 -26.36
N SER A 18 47.40 -27.31 -26.52
CA SER A 18 48.43 -26.77 -25.64
C SER A 18 48.14 -25.46 -24.92
N ALA A 19 48.62 -25.39 -23.70
CA ALA A 19 48.64 -24.26 -22.81
C ALA A 19 49.49 -23.10 -23.35
N ALA A 20 48.93 -21.91 -23.34
CA ALA A 20 49.67 -20.64 -23.32
C ALA A 20 49.54 -20.03 -21.93
N THR A 21 50.62 -20.06 -21.17
CA THR A 21 50.76 -19.39 -19.86
C THR A 21 50.81 -17.88 -20.07
N ALA A 22 49.67 -17.19 -19.83
CA ALA A 22 49.67 -15.76 -19.59
C ALA A 22 49.89 -15.55 -18.08
N ALA A 23 51.04 -15.03 -17.73
CA ALA A 23 51.33 -14.56 -16.38
C ALA A 23 50.44 -13.34 -16.10
N GLY A 24 49.32 -13.56 -15.47
CA GLY A 24 48.50 -12.48 -14.89
C GLY A 24 49.20 -11.98 -13.64
N VAL A 25 49.71 -10.74 -13.70
CA VAL A 25 50.10 -10.00 -12.50
C VAL A 25 48.84 -9.80 -11.67
N ALA A 26 48.67 -10.65 -10.65
CA ALA A 26 47.72 -10.39 -9.60
C ALA A 26 48.19 -9.16 -8.82
N LEU A 27 47.65 -8.02 -9.12
CA LEU A 27 47.66 -6.89 -8.20
C LEU A 27 46.87 -7.33 -6.96
N SER A 28 47.60 -7.86 -5.99
CA SER A 28 47.09 -8.01 -4.64
C SER A 28 46.87 -6.60 -4.05
N GLY A 29 45.72 -5.99 -4.38
CA GLY A 29 45.24 -4.86 -3.63
C GLY A 29 45.02 -5.40 -2.20
N THR A 30 45.87 -4.95 -1.28
CA THR A 30 45.61 -5.11 0.15
C THR A 30 44.20 -4.63 0.40
N ALA A 31 43.29 -5.54 0.78
CA ALA A 31 41.97 -5.17 1.25
C ALA A 31 42.18 -4.25 2.44
N ARG A 32 42.03 -2.94 2.22
CA ARG A 32 42.05 -1.93 3.27
C ARG A 32 40.91 -2.34 4.20
N ALA A 33 41.21 -2.62 5.44
CA ALA A 33 40.17 -2.85 6.44
C ALA A 33 39.20 -1.67 6.34
N ALA A 34 37.93 -1.97 6.06
CA ALA A 34 36.89 -0.96 5.97
C ALA A 34 36.89 -0.15 7.28
N SER A 35 37.14 1.14 7.20
CA SER A 35 37.17 2.01 8.39
C SER A 35 36.00 2.96 8.30
N PHE A 36 35.16 2.96 9.33
CA PHE A 36 34.05 3.89 9.45
C PHE A 36 34.53 5.35 9.31
N GLY A 37 33.93 6.08 8.38
CA GLY A 37 34.29 7.46 8.12
C GLY A 37 33.69 7.99 6.83
N TYR A 38 34.08 9.22 6.49
CA TYR A 38 33.72 9.79 5.22
C TYR A 38 34.89 10.52 4.56
N THR A 39 34.81 10.70 3.25
CA THR A 39 35.68 11.52 2.45
C THR A 39 34.87 12.43 1.53
N ASP A 40 35.48 13.48 1.02
CA ASP A 40 34.93 14.38 0.00
C ASP A 40 35.69 14.12 -1.33
N ASP A 41 34.97 13.65 -2.36
CA ASP A 41 35.54 13.40 -3.68
C ASP A 41 35.44 14.63 -4.63
N GLY A 42 35.02 15.77 -4.06
CA GLY A 42 34.80 17.03 -4.80
C GLY A 42 33.33 17.21 -5.19
N SER A 43 32.69 16.17 -5.71
CA SER A 43 31.27 16.16 -6.13
C SER A 43 30.32 15.53 -5.13
N ASN A 44 30.80 14.58 -4.33
CA ASN A 44 30.01 13.82 -3.39
C ASN A 44 30.69 13.72 -2.02
N TYR A 45 29.89 13.56 -1.00
CA TYR A 45 30.33 12.95 0.25
C TYR A 45 30.27 11.43 0.11
N VAL A 46 31.39 10.76 0.37
CA VAL A 46 31.55 9.30 0.29
C VAL A 46 31.63 8.77 1.70
N VAL A 47 30.64 7.97 2.10
CA VAL A 47 30.55 7.38 3.44
C VAL A 47 30.87 5.90 3.39
N ASP A 48 31.88 5.46 4.16
CA ASP A 48 32.17 4.05 4.43
C ASP A 48 31.59 3.69 5.81
N THR A 49 30.69 2.72 5.86
CA THR A 49 30.05 2.30 7.12
C THR A 49 30.97 1.48 8.02
N GLY A 50 32.18 1.14 7.55
CA GLY A 50 33.08 0.24 8.28
C GLY A 50 32.61 -1.23 8.30
N ALA A 51 31.54 -1.53 7.53
CA ALA A 51 31.07 -2.89 7.30
C ALA A 51 31.29 -3.27 5.82
N ASN A 52 30.24 -3.48 5.06
CA ASN A 52 30.36 -3.81 3.62
C ASN A 52 29.67 -2.80 2.71
N LEU A 53 29.18 -1.71 3.27
CA LEU A 53 28.42 -0.69 2.56
C LEU A 53 29.20 0.61 2.45
N VAL A 54 29.38 1.08 1.22
CA VAL A 54 29.86 2.43 0.91
C VAL A 54 28.79 3.12 0.07
N PHE A 55 28.42 4.36 0.43
CA PHE A 55 27.46 5.12 -0.34
C PHE A 55 27.94 6.55 -0.60
N LYS A 56 27.39 7.17 -1.64
CA LYS A 56 27.73 8.54 -2.02
C LYS A 56 26.48 9.41 -2.09
N VAL A 57 26.61 10.64 -1.60
CA VAL A 57 25.56 11.66 -1.70
C VAL A 57 26.11 12.89 -2.39
N SER A 58 25.41 13.33 -3.43
CA SER A 58 25.76 14.51 -4.21
C SER A 58 25.77 15.78 -3.36
N LYS A 59 26.83 16.55 -3.43
CA LYS A 59 26.95 17.86 -2.77
C LYS A 59 26.11 18.94 -3.45
N THR A 60 25.64 18.70 -4.69
CA THR A 60 24.86 19.67 -5.45
C THR A 60 23.37 19.63 -5.11
N ASN A 61 22.80 18.43 -4.96
CA ASN A 61 21.35 18.27 -4.84
C ASN A 61 20.89 17.25 -3.77
N GLY A 62 21.85 16.62 -3.08
CA GLY A 62 21.53 15.65 -2.03
C GLY A 62 21.02 14.30 -2.53
N ASP A 63 21.06 14.01 -3.83
CA ASP A 63 20.73 12.70 -4.35
C ASP A 63 21.77 11.67 -3.91
N LEU A 64 21.31 10.45 -3.62
CA LEU A 64 22.18 9.33 -3.37
C LEU A 64 22.63 8.76 -4.72
N THR A 65 23.94 8.92 -5.03
CA THR A 65 24.54 8.67 -6.35
C THR A 65 25.23 7.32 -6.47
N SER A 66 25.49 6.64 -5.34
CA SER A 66 26.15 5.33 -5.31
C SER A 66 25.72 4.55 -4.07
N LEU A 67 25.55 3.25 -4.23
CA LEU A 67 25.31 2.25 -3.19
C LEU A 67 26.14 1.02 -3.48
N ILE A 68 27.37 0.98 -2.97
CA ILE A 68 28.29 -0.15 -3.16
C ILE A 68 28.18 -1.07 -1.96
N TYR A 69 27.72 -2.30 -2.18
CA TYR A 69 27.70 -3.33 -1.17
C TYR A 69 28.55 -4.51 -1.60
N ARG A 70 29.51 -4.91 -0.76
CA ARG A 70 30.51 -5.98 -1.07
C ARG A 70 31.19 -5.77 -2.43
N GLY A 71 31.53 -4.53 -2.75
CA GLY A 71 32.21 -4.15 -4.01
C GLY A 71 31.32 -4.09 -5.24
N THR A 72 30.02 -4.35 -5.14
CA THR A 72 29.06 -4.26 -6.24
C THR A 72 28.23 -2.98 -6.13
N GLU A 73 28.14 -2.21 -7.22
CA GLU A 73 27.30 -1.01 -7.32
C GLU A 73 25.84 -1.39 -7.59
N TYR A 74 24.95 -0.99 -6.69
CA TYR A 74 23.51 -1.24 -6.77
C TYR A 74 22.70 -0.03 -7.23
N GLN A 75 23.26 1.18 -7.13
CA GLN A 75 22.60 2.40 -7.56
C GLN A 75 22.56 2.48 -9.08
N GLY A 76 21.44 2.98 -9.61
CA GLY A 76 21.28 3.34 -11.02
C GLY A 76 20.03 2.72 -11.64
N TYR A 77 19.18 3.58 -12.21
CA TYR A 77 18.02 3.21 -12.99
C TYR A 77 17.79 4.28 -14.04
N ASP A 78 17.93 3.92 -15.31
CA ASP A 78 17.73 4.86 -16.41
C ASP A 78 18.55 6.18 -16.22
N GLY A 79 19.80 6.03 -15.76
CA GLY A 79 20.69 7.16 -15.48
C GLY A 79 20.28 8.04 -14.30
N LYS A 80 19.27 7.65 -13.51
CA LYS A 80 18.77 8.42 -12.36
C LYS A 80 19.40 7.98 -11.05
N ASN A 81 19.60 8.95 -10.18
CA ASN A 81 20.02 8.71 -8.79
C ASN A 81 18.82 8.41 -7.89
N SER A 82 19.06 7.91 -6.68
CA SER A 82 18.03 7.82 -5.66
C SER A 82 17.75 9.19 -5.07
N HIS A 83 16.47 9.56 -4.95
CA HIS A 83 16.08 10.95 -4.69
C HIS A 83 14.75 11.11 -4.00
N VAL A 84 14.53 12.27 -3.40
CA VAL A 84 13.24 12.75 -2.95
C VAL A 84 12.43 13.26 -4.15
N GLU A 85 11.16 12.94 -4.21
CA GLU A 85 10.20 13.35 -5.26
C GLU A 85 10.71 12.95 -6.67
N SER A 86 11.11 13.90 -7.48
CA SER A 86 11.71 13.73 -8.82
C SER A 86 13.13 14.31 -8.90
N GLY A 87 13.77 14.54 -7.74
CA GLY A 87 15.01 15.28 -7.53
C GLY A 87 14.74 16.67 -6.99
N LEU A 88 15.53 17.11 -6.00
CA LEU A 88 15.31 18.40 -5.32
C LEU A 88 15.89 19.60 -6.09
N GLY A 89 16.83 19.38 -7.01
CA GLY A 89 17.60 20.47 -7.61
C GLY A 89 18.70 20.97 -6.68
N THR A 90 19.27 22.16 -6.96
CA THR A 90 20.39 22.71 -6.19
C THR A 90 20.00 22.92 -4.73
N SER A 91 20.76 22.29 -3.83
CA SER A 91 20.52 22.22 -2.41
C SER A 91 21.78 22.58 -1.61
N THR A 92 21.61 22.96 -0.36
CA THR A 92 22.73 23.03 0.59
C THR A 92 22.92 21.65 1.22
N VAL A 93 24.11 21.06 1.02
CA VAL A 93 24.42 19.72 1.54
C VAL A 93 25.63 19.81 2.46
N THR A 94 25.48 19.31 3.69
CA THR A 94 26.53 19.30 4.70
C THR A 94 26.70 17.92 5.29
N ILE A 95 27.88 17.64 5.85
CA ILE A 95 28.17 16.37 6.52
C ILE A 95 28.81 16.62 7.87
N THR A 96 28.45 15.83 8.86
CA THR A 96 29.06 15.82 10.19
C THR A 96 29.27 14.39 10.66
N GLN A 97 30.33 14.18 11.44
CA GLN A 97 30.58 12.92 12.13
C GLN A 97 30.68 13.16 13.63
N SER A 98 29.93 12.38 14.39
CA SER A 98 29.96 12.39 15.84
C SER A 98 30.10 10.96 16.34
N GLY A 99 31.27 10.63 16.85
CA GLY A 99 31.58 9.26 17.31
C GLY A 99 31.35 8.20 16.21
N SER A 100 30.45 7.27 16.51
CA SER A 100 30.09 6.17 15.62
C SER A 100 28.96 6.49 14.64
N THR A 101 28.61 7.76 14.45
CA THR A 101 27.52 8.19 13.57
C THR A 101 27.96 9.29 12.62
N ILE A 102 27.58 9.19 11.36
CA ILE A 102 27.72 10.21 10.32
C ILE A 102 26.32 10.68 9.94
N LEU A 103 26.13 12.00 9.81
CA LEU A 103 24.91 12.62 9.33
C LEU A 103 25.21 13.51 8.13
N ILE A 104 24.51 13.28 7.03
CA ILE A 104 24.44 14.20 5.87
C ILE A 104 23.09 14.91 5.94
N SER A 105 23.13 16.24 5.87
CA SER A 105 21.95 17.10 5.89
C SER A 105 21.82 17.81 4.55
N VAL A 106 20.62 17.72 3.95
CA VAL A 106 20.26 18.36 2.68
C VAL A 106 19.14 19.36 2.97
N THR A 107 19.33 20.60 2.53
CA THR A 107 18.31 21.65 2.65
C THR A 107 17.96 22.18 1.27
N TYR A 108 16.69 22.07 0.89
CA TYR A 108 16.11 22.62 -0.33
C TYR A 108 14.89 23.47 0.04
N GLY A 109 15.05 24.79 0.03
CA GLY A 109 14.03 25.69 0.55
C GLY A 109 13.65 25.35 2.00
N THR A 110 12.39 25.04 2.21
CA THR A 110 11.85 24.63 3.52
C THR A 110 11.99 23.12 3.80
N LEU A 111 12.22 22.31 2.75
CA LEU A 111 12.41 20.86 2.91
C LEU A 111 13.80 20.56 3.44
N LYS A 112 13.87 19.66 4.42
CA LYS A 112 15.13 19.10 4.92
C LYS A 112 15.12 17.59 4.77
N HIS A 113 16.24 17.06 4.29
CA HIS A 113 16.40 15.63 4.11
C HIS A 113 17.72 15.18 4.72
N TYR A 114 17.73 13.97 5.30
CA TYR A 114 18.86 13.51 6.08
C TYR A 114 19.21 12.06 5.73
N TYR A 115 20.52 11.80 5.64
CA TYR A 115 21.05 10.45 5.61
C TYR A 115 21.96 10.26 6.81
N ALA A 116 21.81 9.16 7.52
CA ALA A 116 22.74 8.81 8.58
C ALA A 116 23.26 7.38 8.40
N ALA A 117 24.52 7.19 8.79
CA ALA A 117 25.16 5.90 8.87
C ALA A 117 25.71 5.66 10.28
N ARG A 118 25.68 4.41 10.73
CA ARG A 118 26.29 3.98 11.98
C ARG A 118 27.42 3.01 11.72
N SER A 119 28.48 3.13 12.51
CA SER A 119 29.66 2.28 12.38
C SER A 119 29.31 0.80 12.49
N GLY A 120 29.76 0.00 11.54
CA GLY A 120 29.58 -1.44 11.51
C GLY A 120 28.21 -1.92 11.00
N GLU A 121 27.38 -1.03 10.45
CA GLU A 121 26.05 -1.38 9.94
C GLU A 121 25.99 -1.27 8.42
N ASN A 122 25.20 -2.15 7.79
CA ASN A 122 24.92 -2.11 6.34
C ASN A 122 23.61 -1.38 6.04
N ASN A 123 23.39 -0.26 6.75
CA ASN A 123 22.16 0.51 6.72
C ASN A 123 22.42 1.99 6.41
N VAL A 124 21.51 2.61 5.64
CA VAL A 124 21.40 4.07 5.54
C VAL A 124 20.06 4.46 6.15
N TYR A 125 20.10 5.22 7.23
CA TYR A 125 18.92 5.76 7.89
C TYR A 125 18.53 7.08 7.25
N VAL A 126 17.26 7.22 6.89
CA VAL A 126 16.80 8.34 6.08
C VAL A 126 15.61 9.02 6.74
N TRP A 127 15.63 10.37 6.77
CA TRP A 127 14.49 11.19 7.21
C TRP A 127 14.18 12.26 6.17
N THR A 128 12.92 12.60 6.07
CA THR A 128 12.45 13.71 5.24
C THR A 128 11.53 14.61 6.07
N ASN A 129 11.92 15.85 6.27
CA ASN A 129 11.10 16.87 6.91
C ASN A 129 10.56 17.82 5.84
N LYS A 130 9.27 17.77 5.62
CA LYS A 130 8.55 18.63 4.69
C LYS A 130 7.69 19.60 5.48
N ALA A 131 7.95 20.89 5.33
CA ALA A 131 7.23 21.94 6.07
C ALA A 131 5.97 22.45 5.37
N ASP A 132 5.92 22.37 4.03
CA ASP A 132 4.86 22.95 3.20
C ASP A 132 4.69 22.21 1.86
N THR A 133 3.97 22.80 0.92
CA THR A 133 3.66 22.25 -0.41
C THR A 133 4.65 22.63 -1.50
N SER A 134 5.81 23.20 -1.17
CA SER A 134 6.84 23.58 -2.15
C SER A 134 7.36 22.40 -2.99
N VAL A 135 7.27 21.20 -2.43
CA VAL A 135 7.46 19.93 -3.15
C VAL A 135 6.11 19.21 -3.17
N SER A 136 5.61 18.84 -4.35
CA SER A 136 4.23 18.34 -4.51
C SER A 136 4.01 16.97 -3.90
N ALA A 137 4.69 15.95 -4.38
CA ALA A 137 4.64 14.61 -3.83
C ALA A 137 5.77 14.41 -2.83
N THR A 138 5.50 13.76 -1.70
CA THR A 138 6.54 13.39 -0.75
C THR A 138 6.76 11.90 -0.83
N ARG A 139 7.80 11.52 -1.56
CA ARG A 139 8.25 10.14 -1.73
C ARG A 139 9.76 10.11 -1.81
N TYR A 140 10.36 9.05 -1.33
CA TYR A 140 11.76 8.73 -1.59
C TYR A 140 11.84 7.51 -2.51
N ILE A 141 12.70 7.55 -3.51
CA ILE A 141 12.85 6.47 -4.49
C ILE A 141 14.29 5.99 -4.48
N VAL A 142 14.51 4.73 -4.08
CA VAL A 142 15.78 4.05 -4.28
C VAL A 142 15.82 3.53 -5.70
N ARG A 143 16.78 4.01 -6.50
CA ARG A 143 16.96 3.62 -7.90
C ARG A 143 18.00 2.53 -8.00
N VAL A 144 17.61 1.36 -8.47
CA VAL A 144 18.42 0.15 -8.47
C VAL A 144 18.82 -0.22 -9.89
N LYS A 145 20.09 -0.52 -10.08
CA LYS A 145 20.69 -0.89 -11.37
C LYS A 145 20.02 -2.12 -11.97
N ALA A 146 19.85 -2.11 -13.29
CA ALA A 146 19.28 -3.22 -14.05
C ALA A 146 20.09 -4.52 -13.88
N GLY A 147 19.41 -5.65 -13.95
CA GLY A 147 20.02 -6.98 -14.01
C GLY A 147 20.55 -7.54 -12.70
N LEU A 148 20.48 -6.79 -11.58
CA LEU A 148 20.99 -7.26 -10.29
C LEU A 148 20.02 -8.16 -9.53
N PHE A 149 18.73 -7.90 -9.64
CA PHE A 149 17.67 -8.68 -8.99
C PHE A 149 16.75 -9.25 -10.06
N LEU A 150 17.13 -10.41 -10.63
CA LEU A 150 16.41 -11.04 -11.73
C LEU A 150 15.23 -11.91 -11.28
N ASN A 151 15.22 -12.30 -10.00
CA ASN A 151 14.19 -13.17 -9.42
C ASN A 151 13.11 -12.33 -8.73
N ASP A 152 12.48 -11.44 -9.48
CA ASP A 152 11.34 -10.71 -8.97
C ASP A 152 10.08 -11.58 -8.96
N GLU A 153 9.03 -11.11 -8.28
CA GLU A 153 7.75 -11.82 -8.27
C GLU A 153 7.31 -12.16 -9.69
N PRO A 154 6.76 -13.36 -9.94
CA PRO A 154 6.27 -13.76 -11.26
C PRO A 154 5.29 -12.78 -11.87
N ASP A 155 4.72 -11.96 -11.03
CA ASP A 155 3.75 -10.92 -11.34
C ASP A 155 4.35 -9.56 -11.68
N SER A 156 5.68 -9.41 -11.78
CA SER A 156 6.29 -8.16 -12.22
C SER A 156 5.75 -7.74 -13.58
N TYR A 157 5.25 -6.52 -13.67
CA TYR A 157 4.78 -5.92 -14.95
C TYR A 157 5.92 -5.61 -15.90
N THR A 158 7.08 -5.67 -15.41
CA THR A 158 8.39 -5.28 -15.91
C THR A 158 8.65 -5.57 -17.36
N TYR A 159 8.16 -6.67 -17.84
CA TYR A 159 8.42 -7.15 -19.19
C TYR A 159 7.17 -7.12 -20.05
N ALA A 160 6.14 -6.38 -19.64
CA ALA A 160 4.95 -6.18 -20.43
C ALA A 160 5.19 -5.08 -21.48
N PRO A 161 5.20 -5.40 -22.75
CA PRO A 161 5.67 -4.49 -23.77
C PRO A 161 4.65 -3.42 -24.19
N THR A 162 3.37 -3.59 -23.84
CA THR A 162 2.29 -2.75 -24.36
C THR A 162 1.69 -1.90 -23.25
N THR A 163 1.88 -0.60 -23.33
CA THR A 163 1.17 0.37 -22.49
C THR A 163 -0.29 0.47 -22.92
N ILE A 164 -1.23 0.33 -21.99
CA ILE A 164 -2.66 0.46 -22.23
C ILE A 164 -3.29 1.65 -21.52
N GLU A 165 -2.64 2.20 -20.50
CA GLU A 165 -3.10 3.40 -19.80
C GLU A 165 -1.91 4.17 -19.21
N ALA A 166 -1.71 5.41 -19.67
CA ALA A 166 -0.82 6.44 -19.07
C ALA A 166 0.62 5.98 -18.72
N ALA A 167 1.18 4.97 -19.37
CA ALA A 167 2.44 4.33 -19.02
C ALA A 167 2.49 3.82 -17.56
N ASP A 168 1.32 3.53 -17.01
CA ASP A 168 1.13 3.01 -15.66
C ASP A 168 0.50 1.63 -15.63
N VAL A 169 -0.21 1.27 -16.69
CA VAL A 169 -0.84 -0.04 -16.86
C VAL A 169 -0.38 -0.67 -18.19
N PHE A 170 -0.01 -1.92 -18.11
CA PHE A 170 0.64 -2.65 -19.20
C PHE A 170 -0.07 -3.97 -19.48
N ALA A 171 -0.10 -4.37 -20.74
CA ALA A 171 -0.54 -5.69 -21.19
C ALA A 171 0.66 -6.58 -21.49
N LYS A 172 0.60 -7.83 -21.04
CA LYS A 172 1.52 -8.90 -21.40
C LYS A 172 1.10 -9.53 -22.74
N SER A 173 1.96 -10.37 -23.30
CA SER A 173 1.68 -11.09 -24.55
C SER A 173 0.47 -12.04 -24.46
N ASP A 174 0.14 -12.53 -23.27
CA ASP A 174 -1.05 -13.35 -23.00
C ASP A 174 -2.33 -12.53 -22.75
N GLY A 175 -2.24 -11.20 -22.86
CA GLY A 175 -3.32 -10.27 -22.59
C GLY A 175 -3.54 -9.94 -21.12
N GLN A 176 -2.88 -10.63 -20.18
CA GLN A 176 -2.96 -10.27 -18.78
C GLN A 176 -2.36 -8.89 -18.54
N THR A 177 -2.93 -8.16 -17.60
CA THR A 177 -2.55 -6.77 -17.34
C THR A 177 -1.85 -6.62 -16.01
N ARG A 178 -1.07 -5.56 -15.90
CA ARG A 178 -0.39 -5.11 -14.70
C ARG A 178 -0.40 -3.60 -14.60
N SER A 179 -0.76 -3.10 -13.43
CA SER A 179 -0.49 -1.73 -13.04
C SER A 179 0.83 -1.65 -12.29
N LYS A 180 1.63 -0.63 -12.49
CA LYS A 180 2.80 -0.38 -11.64
C LYS A 180 2.42 0.04 -10.21
N HIS A 181 1.16 0.43 -9.98
CA HIS A 181 0.59 0.73 -8.66
C HIS A 181 -0.05 -0.50 -8.00
N TYR A 182 0.40 -1.69 -8.30
CA TYR A 182 -0.22 -2.98 -7.97
C TYR A 182 -0.04 -3.42 -6.51
N SER A 183 0.19 -2.55 -5.58
CA SER A 183 0.36 -2.97 -4.20
C SER A 183 -0.86 -3.72 -3.68
N LYS A 184 -0.70 -5.01 -3.40
CA LYS A 184 -1.67 -5.83 -2.69
C LYS A 184 -1.65 -5.51 -1.20
N LEU A 185 -0.51 -5.02 -0.70
CA LEU A 185 -0.24 -4.88 0.71
C LEU A 185 -0.74 -3.54 1.22
N ARG A 186 -1.46 -3.58 2.31
CA ARG A 186 -1.79 -2.41 3.12
C ARG A 186 -0.56 -2.01 3.92
N VAL A 187 -0.47 -0.75 4.29
CA VAL A 187 0.64 -0.24 5.10
C VAL A 187 0.83 -1.05 6.39
N ILE A 188 -0.27 -1.53 6.99
CA ILE A 188 -0.23 -2.36 8.20
C ILE A 188 0.33 -3.78 7.96
N ASP A 189 0.35 -4.27 6.72
CA ASP A 189 0.67 -5.67 6.41
C ASP A 189 2.17 -5.94 6.24
N TYR A 190 3.03 -4.91 6.18
CA TYR A 190 4.45 -5.09 5.92
C TYR A 190 5.31 -4.08 6.65
N SER A 191 6.53 -4.51 6.99
CA SER A 191 7.56 -3.65 7.59
C SER A 191 8.65 -3.25 6.60
N TYR A 192 8.80 -3.97 5.50
CA TYR A 192 9.81 -3.70 4.48
C TYR A 192 9.37 -4.16 3.10
N VAL A 193 10.00 -3.60 2.08
CA VAL A 193 9.89 -4.04 0.68
C VAL A 193 11.27 -4.06 0.06
N GLY A 194 11.52 -4.96 -0.87
CA GLY A 194 12.81 -5.07 -1.55
C GLY A 194 12.94 -6.36 -2.32
N TRP A 195 14.17 -6.71 -2.63
CA TRP A 195 14.54 -7.89 -3.38
C TRP A 195 15.69 -8.65 -2.72
N THR A 196 15.80 -9.92 -3.03
CA THR A 196 16.96 -10.76 -2.67
C THR A 196 17.38 -11.63 -3.84
N THR A 197 18.71 -11.85 -3.96
CA THR A 197 19.29 -12.84 -4.87
C THR A 197 19.58 -14.17 -4.17
N GLY A 198 19.27 -14.26 -2.86
CA GLY A 198 19.71 -15.36 -1.99
C GLY A 198 21.09 -15.15 -1.36
N SER A 199 21.94 -14.28 -1.94
CA SER A 199 23.25 -13.92 -1.39
C SER A 199 23.36 -12.44 -1.01
N VAL A 200 22.49 -11.58 -1.57
CA VAL A 200 22.36 -10.17 -1.24
C VAL A 200 20.90 -9.79 -1.23
N GLY A 201 20.47 -9.12 -0.17
CA GLY A 201 19.18 -8.45 -0.10
C GLY A 201 19.34 -6.94 -0.06
N LEU A 202 18.46 -6.21 -0.75
CA LEU A 202 18.32 -4.75 -0.70
C LEU A 202 16.86 -4.41 -0.41
N TYR A 203 16.65 -3.69 0.68
CA TYR A 203 15.32 -3.39 1.20
C TYR A 203 15.17 -1.93 1.60
N VAL A 204 13.95 -1.41 1.49
CA VAL A 204 13.49 -0.24 2.23
C VAL A 204 12.65 -0.72 3.40
N VAL A 205 13.14 -0.50 4.61
CA VAL A 205 12.44 -0.83 5.87
C VAL A 205 11.70 0.41 6.34
N ARG A 206 10.42 0.27 6.64
CA ARG A 206 9.52 1.35 7.02
C ARG A 206 9.32 1.35 8.51
N SER A 207 10.14 2.11 9.20
CA SER A 207 10.16 2.09 10.67
C SER A 207 9.01 2.86 11.32
N ASN A 208 8.38 3.79 10.60
CA ASN A 208 7.13 4.43 11.02
C ASN A 208 6.38 5.04 9.81
N HIS A 209 5.11 5.41 10.03
CA HIS A 209 4.25 6.05 9.03
C HIS A 209 3.61 7.34 9.56
N GLU A 210 4.22 7.95 10.56
CA GLU A 210 3.69 9.06 11.34
C GLU A 210 3.19 10.24 10.49
N LYS A 211 3.97 10.62 9.47
CA LYS A 211 3.64 11.74 8.56
C LYS A 211 3.07 11.30 7.22
N ALA A 212 2.95 10.01 6.99
CA ALA A 212 2.24 9.51 5.82
C ALA A 212 0.72 9.77 5.98
N SER A 213 -0.02 9.65 4.88
CA SER A 213 -1.47 9.85 4.85
C SER A 213 -2.17 8.63 4.25
N GLY A 214 -3.44 8.41 4.63
CA GLY A 214 -4.25 7.30 4.12
C GLY A 214 -4.52 6.19 5.13
N GLY A 215 -4.00 6.29 6.35
CA GLY A 215 -4.25 5.35 7.44
C GLY A 215 -3.60 3.98 7.28
N PRO A 216 -3.96 3.01 8.14
CA PRO A 216 -3.32 1.69 8.19
C PRO A 216 -3.56 0.83 6.95
N PHE A 217 -4.62 1.09 6.21
CA PHE A 217 -5.04 0.28 5.07
C PHE A 217 -4.70 0.89 3.72
N TYR A 218 -3.95 1.99 3.70
CA TYR A 218 -3.48 2.60 2.47
C TYR A 218 -2.64 1.62 1.66
N ARG A 219 -2.79 1.65 0.35
CA ARG A 219 -2.00 0.87 -0.62
C ARG A 219 -1.37 1.83 -1.60
N SER A 220 -0.08 1.67 -1.84
CA SER A 220 0.66 2.52 -2.77
C SER A 220 1.62 1.70 -3.63
N LEU A 221 2.31 2.37 -4.53
CA LEU A 221 3.45 1.79 -5.22
C LEU A 221 4.56 1.50 -4.20
N LEU A 222 4.98 0.24 -4.12
CA LEU A 222 6.03 -0.21 -3.21
C LEU A 222 7.35 -0.44 -3.92
N ARG A 223 7.29 -1.08 -5.07
CA ARG A 223 8.45 -1.38 -5.90
C ARG A 223 8.01 -1.60 -7.35
N HIS A 224 8.91 -1.39 -8.26
CA HIS A 224 8.79 -1.83 -9.65
C HIS A 224 10.14 -2.22 -10.18
N GLN A 225 10.15 -3.01 -11.23
CA GLN A 225 11.34 -3.38 -11.98
C GLN A 225 11.06 -3.30 -13.47
N SER A 226 12.04 -2.91 -14.26
CA SER A 226 11.99 -2.87 -15.72
C SER A 226 13.34 -3.31 -16.30
N ALA A 227 13.43 -3.46 -17.63
CA ALA A 227 14.70 -3.76 -18.29
C ALA A 227 15.80 -2.74 -17.95
N ASP A 228 15.41 -1.51 -17.64
CA ASP A 228 16.31 -0.39 -17.34
C ASP A 228 16.71 -0.31 -15.87
N GLY A 229 16.08 -1.09 -15.00
CA GLY A 229 16.38 -1.12 -13.56
C GLY A 229 15.14 -1.24 -12.69
N GLY A 230 15.33 -1.04 -11.39
CA GLY A 230 14.28 -1.13 -10.38
C GLY A 230 14.13 0.12 -9.52
N GLY A 231 12.98 0.24 -8.88
CA GLY A 231 12.71 1.28 -7.89
C GLY A 231 12.06 0.71 -6.64
N LEU A 232 12.58 1.09 -5.46
CA LEU A 232 11.92 0.89 -4.18
C LEU A 232 11.41 2.23 -3.68
N TYR A 233 10.18 2.26 -3.16
CA TYR A 233 9.50 3.50 -2.83
C TYR A 233 9.15 3.58 -1.35
N GLU A 234 9.48 4.71 -0.73
CA GLU A 234 8.84 5.20 0.48
C GLU A 234 7.87 6.31 0.11
N ILE A 235 6.59 6.05 0.21
CA ILE A 235 5.54 7.01 -0.13
C ILE A 235 4.94 7.58 1.15
N LEU A 236 5.13 8.88 1.35
CA LEU A 236 4.53 9.62 2.46
C LEU A 236 3.21 10.25 2.02
N TYR A 237 3.24 10.93 0.89
CA TYR A 237 2.08 11.53 0.26
C TYR A 237 2.28 11.61 -1.26
N TYR A 238 1.30 11.14 -1.98
CA TYR A 238 1.39 11.02 -3.43
C TYR A 238 0.22 11.73 -4.14
N GLY A 239 -0.88 11.95 -3.40
CA GLY A 239 -2.09 12.60 -3.91
C GLY A 239 -3.12 11.64 -4.50
N GLU A 240 -2.82 10.35 -4.61
CA GLU A 240 -3.76 9.35 -5.11
C GLU A 240 -4.14 8.33 -4.03
N ASN A 241 -5.42 8.03 -3.94
CA ASN A 241 -6.02 7.08 -2.98
C ASN A 241 -5.83 7.42 -1.50
N GLN A 242 -5.22 8.55 -1.16
CA GLN A 242 -5.16 8.98 0.22
C GLN A 242 -6.52 9.51 0.67
N THR A 243 -7.07 8.91 1.72
CA THR A 243 -8.34 9.29 2.33
C THR A 243 -8.21 10.46 3.30
N GLU A 244 -7.00 10.97 3.48
CA GLU A 244 -6.65 12.03 4.40
C GLU A 244 -5.77 13.08 3.72
N ALA A 245 -5.80 14.30 4.24
CA ALA A 245 -4.95 15.38 3.77
C ALA A 245 -3.46 15.07 4.03
N GLN A 246 -2.61 15.77 3.29
CA GLN A 246 -1.16 15.71 3.49
C GLN A 246 -0.79 16.16 4.91
N ARG A 247 0.10 15.41 5.56
CA ARG A 247 0.73 15.77 6.82
C ARG A 247 2.11 16.35 6.57
N PHE A 248 2.50 17.30 7.41
CA PHE A 248 3.80 17.96 7.36
C PHE A 248 4.64 17.64 8.58
N GLY A 249 5.95 17.85 8.47
CA GLY A 249 6.94 17.58 9.50
C GLY A 249 7.88 16.44 9.17
N LEU A 250 8.58 15.92 10.18
CA LEU A 250 9.62 14.92 10.02
C LEU A 250 9.04 13.51 9.93
N GLN A 251 9.23 12.88 8.77
CA GLN A 251 8.99 11.45 8.57
C GLN A 251 10.31 10.69 8.62
N GLY A 252 10.29 9.54 9.25
CA GLY A 252 11.41 8.62 9.35
C GLY A 252 11.78 8.26 10.80
N PRO A 253 12.88 7.49 10.99
CA PRO A 253 13.66 7.00 9.87
C PRO A 253 12.89 5.96 9.05
N TYR A 254 13.19 5.89 7.77
CA TYR A 254 13.07 4.69 6.96
C TYR A 254 14.49 4.27 6.59
N VAL A 255 14.72 2.97 6.36
CA VAL A 255 16.07 2.46 6.29
C VAL A 255 16.31 1.75 4.97
N ILE A 256 17.34 2.17 4.24
CA ILE A 256 17.87 1.40 3.12
C ILE A 256 18.81 0.36 3.75
N ALA A 257 18.44 -0.91 3.69
CA ALA A 257 19.14 -1.99 4.38
C ALA A 257 19.68 -3.02 3.39
N PHE A 258 20.96 -3.34 3.52
CA PHE A 258 21.58 -4.47 2.83
C PHE A 258 21.73 -5.67 3.76
N THR A 259 21.51 -6.88 3.22
CA THR A 259 21.65 -8.14 3.96
C THR A 259 22.43 -9.16 3.15
N ASP A 260 22.80 -10.24 3.79
CA ASP A 260 23.49 -11.40 3.20
C ASP A 260 22.50 -12.39 2.55
N GLY A 261 21.48 -11.84 1.86
CA GLY A 261 20.46 -12.63 1.18
C GLY A 261 19.22 -12.94 2.02
N GLY A 262 19.30 -12.79 3.35
CA GLY A 262 18.15 -12.90 4.24
C GLY A 262 17.28 -11.64 4.28
N THR A 263 16.22 -11.68 5.08
CA THR A 263 15.36 -10.53 5.36
C THR A 263 16.07 -9.49 6.24
N PRO A 264 15.65 -8.21 6.24
CA PRO A 264 16.20 -7.22 7.17
C PRO A 264 15.93 -7.60 8.62
N SER A 265 16.82 -7.15 9.51
CA SER A 265 16.67 -7.38 10.95
C SER A 265 15.35 -6.78 11.46
N SER A 266 14.61 -7.56 12.27
CA SER A 266 13.40 -7.07 12.93
C SER A 266 13.65 -5.91 13.91
N ALA A 267 14.89 -5.69 14.32
CA ALA A 267 15.27 -4.53 15.13
C ALA A 267 15.08 -3.19 14.37
N LEU A 268 14.93 -3.23 13.04
CA LEU A 268 14.65 -2.06 12.20
C LEU A 268 13.14 -1.81 12.00
N PHE A 269 12.27 -2.70 12.45
CA PHE A 269 10.83 -2.65 12.14
C PHE A 269 10.08 -1.62 12.98
N PRO A 270 8.84 -1.26 12.59
CA PRO A 270 7.99 -0.38 13.37
C PRO A 270 7.82 -0.88 14.79
N GLY A 271 8.00 0.00 15.76
CA GLY A 271 7.85 -0.30 17.19
C GLY A 271 9.05 -1.02 17.84
N THR A 272 10.04 -1.47 17.07
CA THR A 272 11.27 -2.10 17.59
C THR A 272 12.52 -1.24 17.37
N LEU A 273 12.56 -0.43 16.32
CA LEU A 273 13.71 0.43 16.03
C LEU A 273 13.92 1.44 17.18
N THR A 274 15.11 1.39 17.77
CA THR A 274 15.57 2.39 18.73
C THR A 274 16.36 3.48 18.01
N THR A 275 16.05 4.74 18.28
CA THR A 275 16.66 5.91 17.64
C THR A 275 17.36 6.84 18.63
N SER A 276 17.62 6.41 19.86
CA SER A 276 18.29 7.23 20.90
C SER A 276 19.67 7.71 20.48
N TRP A 277 20.35 6.99 19.60
CA TRP A 277 21.61 7.42 18.99
C TRP A 277 21.46 8.67 18.10
N ALA A 278 20.24 8.98 17.68
CA ALA A 278 19.95 10.18 16.87
C ALA A 278 19.54 11.40 17.70
N ASP A 279 19.36 11.26 19.01
CA ASP A 279 18.87 12.32 19.90
C ASP A 279 19.74 13.59 19.85
N SER A 280 21.04 13.43 19.61
CA SER A 280 22.02 14.53 19.54
C SER A 280 22.36 15.01 18.15
N LEU A 281 21.77 14.46 17.08
CA LEU A 281 22.17 14.75 15.70
C LEU A 281 21.61 16.08 15.15
N GLY A 282 20.71 16.75 15.86
CA GLY A 282 20.12 18.01 15.39
C GLY A 282 19.15 17.86 14.22
N ILE A 283 18.55 16.69 14.03
CA ILE A 283 17.54 16.44 12.99
C ILE A 283 16.31 17.29 13.28
N SER A 284 15.96 18.19 12.36
CA SER A 284 14.88 19.15 12.55
C SER A 284 13.51 18.45 12.67
N GLY A 285 12.80 18.68 13.76
CA GLY A 285 11.50 18.07 14.05
C GLY A 285 11.59 16.69 14.70
N TYR A 286 12.79 16.20 14.99
CA TYR A 286 12.97 14.94 15.71
C TYR A 286 12.48 15.07 17.15
N VAL A 287 11.71 14.08 17.59
CA VAL A 287 11.23 13.94 18.97
C VAL A 287 11.75 12.62 19.53
N ALA A 288 12.60 12.71 20.53
CA ALA A 288 13.17 11.54 21.21
C ALA A 288 12.07 10.65 21.85
N ALA A 289 12.39 9.39 22.08
CA ALA A 289 11.43 8.41 22.64
C ALA A 289 10.79 8.87 23.96
N GLY A 290 11.57 9.53 24.85
CA GLY A 290 11.07 10.08 26.11
C GLY A 290 10.06 11.23 25.97
N GLY A 291 10.02 11.89 24.80
CA GLY A 291 9.04 12.94 24.48
C GLY A 291 7.74 12.39 23.86
N ARG A 292 7.65 11.09 23.64
CA ARG A 292 6.50 10.41 23.02
C ARG A 292 5.68 9.67 24.07
N GLY A 293 4.38 9.57 23.85
CA GLY A 293 3.48 8.84 24.72
C GLY A 293 3.06 7.48 24.16
N ARG A 294 2.17 6.84 24.88
CA ARG A 294 1.52 5.58 24.50
C ARG A 294 0.02 5.69 24.73
N VAL A 295 -0.78 5.08 23.86
CA VAL A 295 -2.21 4.83 24.12
C VAL A 295 -2.41 3.34 24.29
N ALA A 296 -3.08 2.92 25.35
CA ALA A 296 -3.44 1.53 25.58
C ALA A 296 -4.91 1.44 25.98
N GLY A 297 -5.64 0.47 25.46
CA GLY A 297 -7.01 0.19 25.82
C GLY A 297 -7.14 -1.20 26.42
N VAL A 298 -7.90 -1.33 27.52
CA VAL A 298 -8.06 -2.59 28.22
C VAL A 298 -8.90 -3.61 27.45
N GLY A 299 -9.66 -3.17 26.42
CA GLY A 299 -10.43 -4.05 25.56
C GLY A 299 -11.35 -3.30 24.61
N ILE A 300 -11.97 -4.05 23.72
CA ILE A 300 -13.04 -3.58 22.83
C ILE A 300 -14.21 -4.57 22.96
N SER A 301 -15.38 -4.10 23.37
CA SER A 301 -16.61 -4.90 23.46
C SER A 301 -17.54 -4.63 22.28
N GLY A 302 -18.50 -5.52 22.04
CA GLY A 302 -19.39 -5.45 20.88
C GLY A 302 -18.74 -5.85 19.55
N ARG A 303 -17.58 -6.54 19.59
CA ARG A 303 -16.87 -7.03 18.42
C ARG A 303 -17.53 -8.30 17.84
N ASP A 304 -17.52 -8.41 16.54
CA ASP A 304 -17.67 -9.69 15.85
C ASP A 304 -16.29 -10.38 15.79
N THR A 305 -16.14 -11.48 16.51
CA THR A 305 -14.85 -12.19 16.64
C THR A 305 -14.36 -12.86 15.35
N ALA A 306 -15.19 -12.91 14.32
CA ALA A 306 -14.78 -13.38 12.99
C ALA A 306 -13.83 -12.40 12.27
N TYR A 307 -13.73 -11.15 12.75
CA TYR A 307 -12.95 -10.10 12.12
C TYR A 307 -11.77 -9.64 12.98
N ALA A 308 -10.70 -9.24 12.32
CA ALA A 308 -9.62 -8.49 12.96
C ALA A 308 -10.03 -7.03 13.20
N TYR A 309 -9.60 -6.47 14.33
CA TYR A 309 -9.84 -5.08 14.68
C TYR A 309 -8.53 -4.30 14.76
N THR A 310 -8.55 -3.07 14.26
CA THR A 310 -7.43 -2.12 14.31
C THR A 310 -7.89 -0.84 14.97
N VAL A 311 -7.07 -0.29 15.85
CA VAL A 311 -7.30 1.03 16.44
C VAL A 311 -6.36 2.03 15.78
N GLY A 312 -6.91 3.01 15.08
CA GLY A 312 -6.19 4.12 14.47
C GLY A 312 -6.27 5.38 15.31
N LEU A 313 -5.19 6.15 15.35
CA LEU A 313 -5.12 7.49 15.91
C LEU A 313 -4.69 8.43 14.79
N ALA A 314 -5.45 9.47 14.53
CA ALA A 314 -5.14 10.41 13.46
C ALA A 314 -5.50 11.86 13.84
N ASN A 315 -4.64 12.79 13.43
CA ASN A 315 -4.93 14.23 13.39
C ASN A 315 -4.23 14.86 12.18
N SER A 316 -4.27 16.17 12.05
CA SER A 316 -3.61 16.89 10.95
C SER A 316 -2.09 16.80 10.98
N ALA A 317 -1.49 16.42 12.11
CA ALA A 317 -0.04 16.36 12.27
C ALA A 317 0.53 14.94 12.17
N ALA A 318 -0.23 13.89 12.55
CA ALA A 318 0.31 12.53 12.64
C ALA A 318 -0.78 11.46 12.58
N GLN A 319 -0.36 10.24 12.26
CA GLN A 319 -1.18 9.03 12.31
C GLN A 319 -0.42 7.89 12.97
N TYR A 320 -1.15 7.03 13.67
CA TYR A 320 -0.63 5.82 14.31
C TYR A 320 -1.70 4.75 14.33
N TRP A 321 -1.33 3.49 14.52
CA TRP A 321 -2.28 2.39 14.71
C TRP A 321 -1.69 1.25 15.51
N GLY A 322 -2.59 0.42 16.03
CA GLY A 322 -2.26 -0.83 16.69
C GLY A 322 -3.35 -1.87 16.45
N SER A 323 -2.95 -3.11 16.27
CA SER A 323 -3.89 -4.23 16.17
C SER A 323 -4.49 -4.53 17.54
N ALA A 324 -5.79 -4.80 17.57
CA ALA A 324 -6.45 -5.29 18.76
C ALA A 324 -6.28 -6.81 18.89
N ARG A 325 -6.06 -7.28 20.11
CA ARG A 325 -5.94 -8.71 20.41
C ARG A 325 -7.29 -9.41 20.20
N ALA A 326 -7.26 -10.55 19.51
CA ALA A 326 -8.49 -11.26 19.14
C ALA A 326 -9.33 -11.71 20.36
N SER A 327 -8.68 -12.09 21.47
CA SER A 327 -9.38 -12.65 22.64
C SER A 327 -10.25 -11.62 23.38
N ASP A 328 -9.76 -10.40 23.59
CA ASP A 328 -10.40 -9.39 24.44
C ASP A 328 -10.43 -7.98 23.85
N GLY A 329 -9.77 -7.75 22.73
CA GLY A 329 -9.68 -6.45 22.10
C GLY A 329 -8.67 -5.52 22.76
N TYR A 330 -7.79 -5.99 23.65
CA TYR A 330 -6.68 -5.20 24.14
C TYR A 330 -5.84 -4.65 22.99
N PHE A 331 -5.44 -3.39 23.06
CA PHE A 331 -4.56 -2.78 22.08
C PHE A 331 -3.54 -1.86 22.74
N SER A 332 -2.43 -1.62 22.03
CA SER A 332 -1.40 -0.67 22.44
C SER A 332 -0.79 0.01 21.21
N VAL A 333 -0.73 1.34 21.27
CA VAL A 333 -0.14 2.20 20.24
C VAL A 333 1.00 2.99 20.88
N PRO A 334 2.25 2.56 20.74
CA PRO A 334 3.41 3.22 21.33
C PRO A 334 3.93 4.36 20.44
N GLY A 335 4.80 5.20 20.99
CA GLY A 335 5.58 6.16 20.23
C GLY A 335 4.79 7.33 19.66
N VAL A 336 3.63 7.64 20.22
CA VAL A 336 2.70 8.68 19.75
C VAL A 336 3.20 10.07 20.16
N LEU A 337 3.26 11.01 19.23
CA LEU A 337 3.53 12.42 19.55
C LEU A 337 2.44 12.98 20.50
N PRO A 338 2.80 13.88 21.42
CA PRO A 338 1.81 14.57 22.25
C PRO A 338 0.80 15.32 21.39
N GLY A 339 -0.47 15.28 21.78
CA GLY A 339 -1.56 15.96 21.08
C GLY A 339 -2.90 15.26 21.24
N SER A 340 -3.93 15.87 20.68
CA SER A 340 -5.27 15.29 20.63
C SER A 340 -5.50 14.61 19.27
N TYR A 341 -6.08 13.42 19.31
CA TYR A 341 -6.30 12.55 18.15
C TYR A 341 -7.75 12.10 18.07
N THR A 342 -8.24 11.96 16.86
CA THR A 342 -9.40 11.11 16.58
C THR A 342 -8.95 9.67 16.72
N LEU A 343 -9.64 8.91 17.55
CA LEU A 343 -9.49 7.47 17.71
C LEU A 343 -10.57 6.78 16.90
N THR A 344 -10.19 5.88 16.01
CA THR A 344 -11.12 5.10 15.18
C THR A 344 -10.87 3.62 15.40
N VAL A 345 -11.93 2.85 15.67
CA VAL A 345 -11.88 1.38 15.69
C VAL A 345 -12.41 0.88 14.35
N PHE A 346 -11.62 0.07 13.69
CA PHE A 346 -11.97 -0.56 12.42
C PHE A 346 -12.26 -2.06 12.62
N LYS A 347 -13.37 -2.54 12.04
CA LYS A 347 -13.67 -3.95 11.79
C LYS A 347 -13.24 -4.26 10.36
N GLY A 348 -12.22 -5.10 10.17
CA GLY A 348 -11.57 -5.17 8.87
C GLY A 348 -11.03 -3.80 8.48
N GLU A 349 -11.60 -3.17 7.45
CA GLU A 349 -11.29 -1.81 7.02
C GLU A 349 -12.46 -0.83 7.26
N LEU A 350 -13.59 -1.30 7.80
CA LEU A 350 -14.79 -0.49 8.10
C LEU A 350 -14.66 0.17 9.47
N ALA A 351 -14.81 1.51 9.53
CA ALA A 351 -14.88 2.23 10.80
C ALA A 351 -16.21 1.94 11.51
N VAL A 352 -16.12 1.36 12.72
CA VAL A 352 -17.30 1.00 13.55
C VAL A 352 -17.37 1.77 14.88
N TYR A 353 -16.35 2.56 15.19
CA TYR A 353 -16.37 3.47 16.34
C TYR A 353 -15.43 4.66 16.08
N THR A 354 -15.82 5.83 16.53
CA THR A 354 -15.01 7.04 16.51
C THR A 354 -15.12 7.73 17.86
N GLY A 355 -13.98 8.14 18.41
CA GLY A 355 -13.86 8.88 19.66
C GLY A 355 -12.65 9.79 19.61
N SER A 356 -12.23 10.30 20.76
CA SER A 356 -11.06 11.15 20.89
C SER A 356 -10.15 10.67 22.02
N VAL A 357 -8.85 10.96 21.89
CA VAL A 357 -7.86 10.69 22.92
C VAL A 357 -6.80 11.79 22.93
N THR A 358 -6.38 12.21 24.11
CA THR A 358 -5.25 13.13 24.29
C THR A 358 -4.05 12.36 24.80
N VAL A 359 -2.90 12.58 24.17
CA VAL A 359 -1.63 11.91 24.48
C VAL A 359 -0.67 12.94 25.07
N THR A 360 -0.07 12.58 26.19
CA THR A 360 1.00 13.35 26.86
C THR A 360 2.32 12.60 26.68
N GLY A 361 3.40 13.35 26.38
CA GLY A 361 4.74 12.78 26.23
C GLY A 361 5.22 12.10 27.51
N GLY A 362 5.98 11.03 27.35
CA GLY A 362 6.56 10.27 28.46
C GLY A 362 5.55 9.42 29.26
N THR A 363 4.27 9.42 28.91
CA THR A 363 3.23 8.74 29.70
C THR A 363 2.44 7.73 28.85
N THR A 364 1.70 6.85 29.56
CA THR A 364 0.69 5.99 28.94
C THR A 364 -0.71 6.52 29.25
N THR A 365 -1.45 6.89 28.21
CA THR A 365 -2.88 7.14 28.33
C THR A 365 -3.62 5.79 28.26
N THR A 366 -4.20 5.37 29.38
CA THR A 366 -4.99 4.14 29.46
C THR A 366 -6.45 4.46 29.27
N LEU A 367 -7.07 3.79 28.29
CA LEU A 367 -8.50 3.88 28.03
C LEU A 367 -9.23 2.70 28.66
N ASN A 368 -10.43 2.96 29.15
CA ASN A 368 -11.37 1.90 29.51
C ASN A 368 -11.75 1.06 28.27
N SER A 369 -12.51 -0.01 28.48
CA SER A 369 -13.05 -0.79 27.36
C SER A 369 -13.86 0.11 26.42
N ILE A 370 -13.54 0.06 25.14
CA ILE A 370 -14.31 0.75 24.09
C ILE A 370 -15.50 -0.13 23.74
N ALA A 371 -16.71 0.38 23.95
CA ALA A 371 -17.94 -0.31 23.54
C ALA A 371 -18.32 0.16 22.14
N ILE A 372 -18.36 -0.77 21.18
CA ILE A 372 -18.89 -0.48 19.82
C ILE A 372 -20.42 -0.48 19.93
N PRO A 373 -21.10 0.65 19.64
CA PRO A 373 -22.54 0.67 19.56
C PRO A 373 -23.03 -0.29 18.47
N SER A 374 -24.06 -1.10 18.76
CA SER A 374 -24.59 -2.05 17.78
C SER A 374 -25.03 -1.39 16.47
N SER A 375 -25.55 -0.16 16.53
CA SER A 375 -25.96 0.63 15.37
C SER A 375 -24.79 1.07 14.46
N ASN A 376 -23.56 1.06 14.96
CA ASN A 376 -22.38 1.50 14.19
C ASN A 376 -21.84 0.39 13.28
N ASP A 377 -22.17 -0.86 13.55
CA ASP A 377 -21.86 -1.97 12.65
C ASP A 377 -23.10 -2.31 11.80
N PRO A 378 -23.08 -1.98 10.50
CA PRO A 378 -24.22 -2.23 9.63
C PRO A 378 -24.63 -3.71 9.56
N ALA A 379 -23.70 -4.63 9.87
CA ALA A 379 -23.97 -6.06 9.88
C ALA A 379 -25.00 -6.48 10.93
N ASN A 380 -25.18 -5.68 12.01
CA ASN A 380 -26.12 -5.98 13.09
C ASN A 380 -27.59 -5.68 12.74
N ALA A 381 -27.85 -4.96 11.65
CA ALA A 381 -29.22 -4.74 11.20
C ALA A 381 -29.83 -6.02 10.63
N GLY A 382 -31.09 -6.28 11.00
CA GLY A 382 -31.85 -7.40 10.45
C GLY A 382 -32.08 -7.23 8.95
N ALA A 383 -31.60 -8.16 8.15
CA ALA A 383 -31.72 -8.13 6.71
C ALA A 383 -32.59 -9.31 6.21
N ILE A 384 -33.44 -9.02 5.24
CA ILE A 384 -34.18 -10.05 4.48
C ILE A 384 -33.17 -10.86 3.66
N TRP A 385 -32.21 -10.17 3.04
CA TRP A 385 -31.05 -10.77 2.37
C TRP A 385 -29.86 -9.83 2.41
N ARG A 386 -28.66 -10.40 2.28
CA ARG A 386 -27.38 -9.68 2.21
C ARG A 386 -26.45 -10.34 1.21
N ILE A 387 -25.69 -9.52 0.49
CA ILE A 387 -24.60 -9.88 -0.41
C ILE A 387 -23.34 -9.19 0.10
N GLY A 388 -22.25 -9.94 0.28
CA GLY A 388 -21.02 -9.40 0.86
C GLY A 388 -21.04 -9.32 2.38
N ALA A 389 -20.03 -8.69 2.94
CA ALA A 389 -19.83 -8.51 4.37
C ALA A 389 -19.48 -7.07 4.68
N TRP A 390 -20.13 -6.49 5.69
CA TRP A 390 -19.82 -5.13 6.15
C TRP A 390 -18.49 -5.13 6.91
N ASP A 391 -17.38 -5.10 6.15
CA ASP A 391 -16.02 -5.10 6.69
C ASP A 391 -15.10 -4.06 6.03
N GLY A 392 -15.63 -3.24 5.11
CA GLY A 392 -14.90 -2.20 4.40
C GLY A 392 -14.07 -2.72 3.23
N THR A 393 -14.31 -3.97 2.79
CA THR A 393 -13.56 -4.60 1.70
C THR A 393 -14.49 -5.27 0.70
N PRO A 394 -14.08 -5.42 -0.57
CA PRO A 394 -14.82 -6.22 -1.56
C PRO A 394 -14.53 -7.73 -1.45
N SER A 395 -14.04 -8.20 -0.31
CA SER A 395 -13.64 -9.59 -0.12
C SER A 395 -14.78 -10.56 -0.40
N GLY A 396 -14.49 -11.65 -1.09
CA GLY A 396 -15.47 -12.65 -1.49
C GLY A 396 -16.27 -12.33 -2.76
N PHE A 397 -16.31 -11.09 -3.21
CA PHE A 397 -16.95 -10.72 -4.46
C PHE A 397 -16.18 -11.25 -5.69
N LYS A 398 -16.89 -11.42 -6.80
CA LYS A 398 -16.32 -11.83 -8.08
C LYS A 398 -15.20 -10.88 -8.50
N ASN A 399 -14.05 -11.44 -8.82
CA ASN A 399 -12.84 -10.72 -9.23
C ASN A 399 -12.22 -9.80 -8.16
N ALA A 400 -12.61 -9.88 -6.91
CA ALA A 400 -12.04 -9.10 -5.82
C ALA A 400 -10.50 -9.26 -5.75
N ALA A 401 -9.98 -10.46 -5.97
CA ALA A 401 -8.54 -10.74 -5.96
C ALA A 401 -7.76 -10.00 -7.06
N LEU A 402 -8.43 -9.53 -8.12
CA LEU A 402 -7.79 -8.79 -9.21
C LEU A 402 -7.79 -7.28 -8.99
N MET A 403 -8.57 -6.76 -8.05
CA MET A 403 -8.79 -5.33 -7.89
C MET A 403 -7.54 -4.53 -7.51
N THR A 404 -6.53 -5.16 -6.94
CA THR A 404 -5.32 -4.48 -6.50
C THR A 404 -4.17 -4.52 -7.49
N TYR A 405 -4.33 -5.17 -8.65
CA TYR A 405 -3.22 -5.30 -9.60
C TYR A 405 -3.61 -5.62 -11.06
N ALA A 406 -4.89 -5.67 -11.40
CA ALA A 406 -5.32 -5.94 -12.76
C ALA A 406 -6.24 -4.85 -13.29
N HIS A 407 -6.03 -4.51 -14.56
CA HIS A 407 -6.91 -3.61 -15.29
C HIS A 407 -8.21 -4.33 -15.70
N PRO A 408 -9.35 -3.64 -15.87
CA PRO A 408 -10.60 -4.28 -16.30
C PRO A 408 -10.54 -5.01 -17.65
N SER A 409 -9.59 -4.68 -18.52
CA SER A 409 -9.37 -5.39 -19.78
C SER A 409 -8.60 -6.71 -19.62
N ASP A 410 -8.19 -7.06 -18.40
CA ASP A 410 -7.50 -8.32 -18.12
C ASP A 410 -8.41 -9.50 -18.45
N PRO A 411 -7.97 -10.49 -19.22
CA PRO A 411 -8.79 -11.65 -19.57
C PRO A 411 -9.27 -12.45 -18.37
N ARG A 412 -8.55 -12.38 -17.23
CA ARG A 412 -8.98 -13.01 -15.97
C ARG A 412 -10.20 -12.31 -15.36
N ALA A 413 -10.39 -11.03 -15.72
CA ALA A 413 -11.51 -10.22 -15.26
C ALA A 413 -12.60 -10.04 -16.34
N ALA A 414 -12.49 -10.69 -17.48
CA ALA A 414 -13.38 -10.54 -18.65
C ALA A 414 -14.88 -10.68 -18.32
N ALA A 415 -15.21 -11.38 -17.24
CA ALA A 415 -16.57 -11.52 -16.76
C ALA A 415 -16.84 -10.69 -15.50
N TRP A 416 -16.59 -9.39 -15.52
CA TRP A 416 -17.05 -8.45 -14.49
C TRP A 416 -18.59 -8.32 -14.43
N THR A 417 -19.31 -9.16 -15.12
CA THR A 417 -20.77 -9.21 -15.17
C THR A 417 -21.30 -10.39 -14.35
N GLY A 418 -22.53 -10.32 -13.96
CA GLY A 418 -23.21 -11.44 -13.31
C GLY A 418 -24.68 -11.09 -13.04
N ASN A 419 -25.52 -12.09 -13.08
CA ASN A 419 -26.84 -12.06 -12.49
C ASN A 419 -26.73 -12.76 -11.14
N VAL A 420 -27.24 -12.14 -10.11
CA VAL A 420 -27.21 -12.69 -8.75
C VAL A 420 -28.61 -13.15 -8.37
N VAL A 421 -28.74 -14.37 -7.90
CA VAL A 421 -30.02 -14.92 -7.41
C VAL A 421 -29.89 -15.16 -5.92
N ILE A 422 -30.69 -14.46 -5.12
CA ILE A 422 -30.74 -14.64 -3.67
C ILE A 422 -31.31 -16.02 -3.35
N GLY A 423 -30.64 -16.74 -2.46
CA GLY A 423 -30.95 -18.14 -2.11
C GLY A 423 -30.19 -19.17 -2.94
N SER A 424 -29.29 -18.74 -3.86
CA SER A 424 -28.44 -19.66 -4.64
C SER A 424 -27.27 -20.24 -3.84
N GLY A 425 -26.89 -19.59 -2.73
CA GLY A 425 -25.70 -19.92 -1.94
C GLY A 425 -24.38 -19.42 -2.54
N SER A 426 -24.43 -18.67 -3.65
CA SER A 426 -23.25 -18.12 -4.32
C SER A 426 -23.36 -16.62 -4.61
N GLU A 427 -24.23 -15.92 -3.90
CA GLU A 427 -24.58 -14.53 -4.16
C GLU A 427 -23.35 -13.62 -4.16
N THR A 428 -22.54 -13.70 -3.11
CA THR A 428 -21.34 -12.88 -2.97
C THR A 428 -20.33 -13.20 -4.07
N ALA A 429 -20.05 -14.47 -4.33
CA ALA A 429 -19.10 -14.88 -5.35
C ALA A 429 -19.56 -14.58 -6.80
N SER A 430 -20.86 -14.37 -6.99
CA SER A 430 -21.45 -14.01 -8.30
C SER A 430 -21.55 -12.50 -8.49
N PHE A 431 -21.56 -11.70 -7.44
CA PHE A 431 -21.64 -10.25 -7.49
C PHE A 431 -20.27 -9.65 -7.81
N PRO A 432 -20.12 -8.79 -8.84
CA PRO A 432 -18.81 -8.21 -9.20
C PRO A 432 -18.33 -7.23 -8.14
N ALA A 433 -17.05 -7.32 -7.80
CA ALA A 433 -16.40 -6.45 -6.82
C ALA A 433 -16.39 -4.97 -7.24
N TYR A 434 -16.56 -4.70 -8.53
CA TYR A 434 -16.55 -3.36 -9.11
C TYR A 434 -17.53 -3.25 -10.29
N ILE A 435 -18.21 -2.10 -10.39
CA ILE A 435 -19.04 -1.77 -11.55
C ILE A 435 -18.52 -0.47 -12.18
N TRP A 436 -18.32 -0.49 -13.51
CA TRP A 436 -18.04 0.68 -14.34
C TRP A 436 -19.25 1.05 -15.19
N GLN A 437 -19.53 2.33 -15.30
CA GLN A 437 -20.62 2.84 -16.11
C GLN A 437 -20.54 2.37 -17.58
N GLY A 438 -19.34 2.38 -18.15
CA GLY A 438 -19.13 2.04 -19.56
C GLY A 438 -18.82 0.57 -19.84
N VAL A 439 -18.75 -0.30 -18.82
CA VAL A 439 -18.32 -1.69 -18.98
C VAL A 439 -19.39 -2.69 -18.54
N ASN A 440 -19.85 -2.63 -17.31
CA ASN A 440 -20.73 -3.65 -16.71
C ASN A 440 -21.87 -3.05 -15.88
N SER A 441 -22.28 -1.83 -16.16
CA SER A 441 -23.43 -1.18 -15.54
C SER A 441 -24.73 -1.92 -15.87
N GLY A 442 -25.69 -1.89 -14.94
CA GLY A 442 -26.95 -2.59 -15.08
C GLY A 442 -26.94 -4.00 -14.51
N LEU A 443 -26.16 -4.22 -13.43
CA LEU A 443 -26.16 -5.49 -12.69
C LEU A 443 -27.54 -5.83 -12.15
N LEU A 444 -27.94 -7.09 -12.26
CA LEU A 444 -29.26 -7.59 -11.85
C LEU A 444 -29.14 -8.51 -10.63
N VAL A 445 -29.98 -8.25 -9.62
CA VAL A 445 -30.17 -9.11 -8.44
C VAL A 445 -31.63 -9.57 -8.39
N TYR A 446 -31.82 -10.88 -8.39
CA TYR A 446 -33.13 -11.53 -8.37
C TYR A 446 -33.41 -12.07 -6.98
N PHE A 447 -34.57 -11.75 -6.40
CA PHE A 447 -34.97 -12.22 -5.09
C PHE A 447 -36.48 -12.35 -4.97
N ARG A 448 -36.90 -13.15 -4.03
CA ARG A 448 -38.32 -13.30 -3.68
C ARG A 448 -38.62 -12.69 -2.32
N LEU A 449 -39.83 -12.20 -2.15
CA LEU A 449 -40.35 -11.73 -0.88
C LEU A 449 -41.55 -12.58 -0.48
N THR A 450 -41.74 -12.73 0.81
CA THR A 450 -43.01 -13.26 1.34
C THR A 450 -44.13 -12.23 1.14
N ALA A 451 -45.40 -12.66 1.22
CA ALA A 451 -46.53 -11.74 1.10
C ALA A 451 -46.47 -10.60 2.15
N ALA A 452 -46.05 -10.93 3.38
CA ALA A 452 -45.88 -9.94 4.44
C ALA A 452 -44.77 -8.92 4.12
N GLN A 453 -43.64 -9.37 3.59
CA GLN A 453 -42.55 -8.49 3.16
C GLN A 453 -42.99 -7.62 1.99
N ALA A 454 -43.64 -8.16 0.97
CA ALA A 454 -44.10 -7.40 -0.19
C ALA A 454 -45.16 -6.33 0.17
N ALA A 455 -45.85 -6.46 1.29
CA ALA A 455 -46.81 -5.49 1.77
C ALA A 455 -46.19 -4.27 2.48
N ALA A 456 -44.89 -4.28 2.77
CA ALA A 456 -44.21 -3.22 3.49
C ALA A 456 -43.18 -2.48 2.63
N ALA A 457 -42.84 -1.24 2.99
CA ALA A 457 -41.69 -0.55 2.47
C ALA A 457 -40.42 -1.09 3.15
N HIS A 458 -39.33 -1.18 2.40
CA HIS A 458 -38.04 -1.67 2.89
C HIS A 458 -36.90 -0.73 2.58
N THR A 459 -35.85 -0.81 3.36
CA THR A 459 -34.61 -0.05 3.15
C THR A 459 -33.57 -0.93 2.45
N LEU A 460 -33.18 -0.54 1.24
CA LEU A 460 -32.01 -1.11 0.55
C LEU A 460 -30.78 -0.30 0.91
N ARG A 461 -29.72 -0.96 1.37
CA ARG A 461 -28.41 -0.32 1.60
C ARG A 461 -27.38 -0.88 0.64
N ILE A 462 -26.50 0.01 0.15
CA ILE A 462 -25.35 -0.32 -0.70
C ILE A 462 -24.12 0.35 -0.12
N GLY A 463 -23.22 -0.45 0.46
CA GLY A 463 -21.92 -0.01 0.93
C GLY A 463 -20.90 0.03 -0.20
N VAL A 464 -20.16 1.12 -0.32
CA VAL A 464 -19.07 1.27 -1.29
C VAL A 464 -17.76 1.54 -0.56
N THR A 465 -16.67 0.98 -1.07
CA THR A 465 -15.32 1.17 -0.51
C THR A 465 -14.57 2.29 -1.20
N THR A 466 -14.83 2.52 -2.48
CA THR A 466 -14.31 3.65 -3.25
C THR A 466 -15.21 3.93 -4.45
N ALA A 467 -15.09 5.13 -4.99
CA ALA A 467 -15.74 5.53 -6.23
C ALA A 467 -14.79 6.38 -7.08
N TYR A 468 -14.86 6.19 -8.40
CA TYR A 468 -14.11 6.95 -9.38
C TYR A 468 -15.04 7.88 -10.15
N ALA A 469 -14.57 9.09 -10.46
CA ALA A 469 -15.26 10.08 -11.29
C ALA A 469 -16.72 10.34 -10.82
N ASN A 470 -16.91 10.53 -9.52
CA ASN A 470 -18.22 10.70 -8.89
C ASN A 470 -19.20 9.52 -9.12
N GLY A 471 -18.69 8.33 -9.39
CA GLY A 471 -19.50 7.13 -9.57
C GLY A 471 -20.34 6.84 -8.33
N ARG A 472 -21.61 6.50 -8.55
CA ARG A 472 -22.55 6.16 -7.49
C ARG A 472 -23.66 5.27 -8.00
N PRO A 473 -24.19 4.36 -7.18
CA PRO A 473 -25.24 3.47 -7.62
C PRO A 473 -26.57 4.22 -7.74
N ARG A 474 -27.29 3.96 -8.84
CA ARG A 474 -28.70 4.25 -9.01
C ARG A 474 -29.43 2.91 -9.08
N VAL A 475 -30.53 2.78 -8.35
CA VAL A 475 -31.23 1.52 -8.28
C VAL A 475 -32.60 1.61 -8.96
N THR A 476 -32.98 0.51 -9.60
CA THR A 476 -34.32 0.27 -10.12
C THR A 476 -34.82 -1.06 -9.53
N VAL A 477 -36.02 -1.05 -8.94
CA VAL A 477 -36.66 -2.26 -8.44
C VAL A 477 -37.95 -2.47 -9.22
N ASN A 478 -38.00 -3.48 -10.07
CA ASN A 478 -39.11 -3.71 -11.00
C ASN A 478 -39.41 -2.44 -11.82
N SER A 479 -40.52 -1.76 -11.58
CA SER A 479 -40.90 -0.51 -12.23
C SER A 479 -40.50 0.75 -11.46
N TRP A 480 -40.09 0.64 -10.19
CA TRP A 480 -39.71 1.78 -9.36
C TRP A 480 -38.25 2.16 -9.60
N VAL A 481 -37.97 3.45 -9.73
CA VAL A 481 -36.63 4.00 -9.97
C VAL A 481 -36.28 4.98 -8.87
N SER A 482 -35.12 4.84 -8.26
CA SER A 482 -34.63 5.77 -7.24
C SER A 482 -34.27 7.13 -7.85
N ALA A 483 -34.28 8.16 -7.03
CA ALA A 483 -33.53 9.37 -7.33
C ALA A 483 -32.03 9.04 -7.47
N ILE A 484 -31.31 9.87 -8.22
CA ILE A 484 -29.84 9.80 -8.30
C ILE A 484 -29.28 10.37 -6.99
N PRO A 485 -28.54 9.59 -6.19
CA PRO A 485 -27.96 10.11 -4.96
C PRO A 485 -26.86 11.14 -5.23
N SER A 486 -26.53 11.95 -4.23
CA SER A 486 -25.36 12.83 -4.28
C SER A 486 -24.07 12.00 -4.30
N PRO A 487 -23.02 12.46 -5.01
CA PRO A 487 -21.74 11.77 -4.98
C PRO A 487 -21.12 11.84 -3.58
N PRO A 488 -20.54 10.75 -3.08
CA PRO A 488 -19.77 10.80 -1.84
C PRO A 488 -18.44 11.50 -2.08
N THR A 489 -17.88 12.10 -1.02
CA THR A 489 -16.51 12.62 -1.07
C THR A 489 -15.53 11.44 -1.13
N GLN A 490 -14.77 11.38 -2.21
CA GLN A 490 -13.77 10.33 -2.43
C GLN A 490 -12.40 10.93 -2.71
N PRO A 491 -11.30 10.24 -2.33
CA PRO A 491 -9.97 10.66 -2.72
C PRO A 491 -9.80 10.59 -4.25
N SER A 492 -8.85 11.35 -4.78
CA SER A 492 -8.44 11.16 -6.16
C SER A 492 -7.95 9.73 -6.37
N THR A 493 -8.49 9.07 -7.38
CA THR A 493 -8.14 7.71 -7.74
C THR A 493 -8.35 7.50 -9.23
N ARG A 494 -7.59 6.59 -9.83
CA ARG A 494 -7.87 6.09 -11.18
C ARG A 494 -8.52 4.70 -11.10
N SER A 495 -9.30 4.49 -10.05
CA SER A 495 -9.97 3.22 -9.83
C SER A 495 -8.96 2.07 -9.67
N LEU A 496 -9.24 0.92 -10.27
CA LEU A 496 -8.35 -0.25 -10.18
C LEU A 496 -6.98 -0.04 -10.84
N THR A 497 -6.84 0.94 -11.70
CA THR A 497 -5.59 1.17 -12.42
C THR A 497 -4.46 1.65 -11.51
N VAL A 498 -4.76 2.17 -10.32
CA VAL A 498 -3.77 2.47 -9.29
C VAL A 498 -3.65 1.38 -8.22
N GLY A 499 -4.31 0.23 -8.41
CA GLY A 499 -4.12 -0.94 -7.55
C GLY A 499 -4.78 -0.84 -6.18
N SER A 500 -5.83 -0.04 -6.01
CA SER A 500 -6.55 0.06 -4.73
C SER A 500 -8.06 0.09 -4.91
N TYR A 501 -8.75 -0.61 -4.03
CA TYR A 501 -10.20 -0.50 -3.87
C TYR A 501 -10.59 0.43 -2.71
N ARG A 502 -9.62 0.98 -2.00
CA ARG A 502 -9.88 1.76 -0.79
C ARG A 502 -10.01 3.25 -1.10
N GLY A 503 -11.13 3.79 -0.70
CA GLY A 503 -11.43 5.20 -0.62
C GLY A 503 -12.08 5.52 0.72
N ASN A 504 -13.00 6.48 0.75
CA ASN A 504 -13.85 6.75 1.89
C ASN A 504 -15.07 5.82 1.82
N ASN A 505 -15.19 4.89 2.76
CA ASN A 505 -16.35 4.02 2.84
C ASN A 505 -17.62 4.88 2.97
N HIS A 506 -18.63 4.55 2.16
CA HIS A 506 -19.90 5.26 2.16
C HIS A 506 -21.06 4.28 1.97
N THR A 507 -22.17 4.49 2.69
CA THR A 507 -23.37 3.69 2.54
C THR A 507 -24.47 4.51 1.88
N PHE A 508 -24.90 4.09 0.71
CA PHE A 508 -26.11 4.60 0.07
C PHE A 508 -27.33 3.88 0.64
N THR A 509 -28.39 4.66 0.89
CA THR A 509 -29.64 4.15 1.46
C THR A 509 -30.81 4.55 0.58
N TYR A 510 -31.65 3.58 0.25
CA TYR A 510 -32.83 3.78 -0.60
C TYR A 510 -34.08 3.28 0.12
N SER A 511 -35.06 4.14 0.30
CA SER A 511 -36.38 3.76 0.79
C SER A 511 -37.21 3.24 -0.38
N VAL A 512 -37.39 1.94 -0.47
CA VAL A 512 -38.14 1.29 -1.55
C VAL A 512 -39.60 1.10 -1.07
N PRO A 513 -40.58 1.73 -1.73
CA PRO A 513 -41.98 1.67 -1.29
C PRO A 513 -42.59 0.29 -1.53
N ALA A 514 -43.61 -0.06 -0.78
CA ALA A 514 -44.34 -1.32 -0.96
C ALA A 514 -44.88 -1.51 -2.39
N SER A 515 -45.24 -0.43 -3.07
CA SER A 515 -45.72 -0.47 -4.45
C SER A 515 -44.66 -0.89 -5.48
N ALA A 516 -43.37 -0.93 -5.09
CA ALA A 516 -42.29 -1.40 -5.96
C ALA A 516 -42.21 -2.93 -6.03
N TRP A 517 -42.78 -3.65 -5.06
CA TRP A 517 -42.68 -5.09 -4.96
C TRP A 517 -43.75 -5.81 -5.78
N LEU A 518 -43.39 -6.98 -6.28
CA LEU A 518 -44.37 -7.90 -6.86
C LEU A 518 -45.16 -8.57 -5.74
N THR A 519 -46.48 -8.60 -5.87
CA THR A 519 -47.38 -9.25 -4.90
C THR A 519 -47.46 -10.77 -5.10
N ASP A 520 -47.16 -11.24 -6.32
CA ASP A 520 -47.00 -12.65 -6.61
C ASP A 520 -45.65 -13.16 -6.07
N THR A 521 -45.71 -13.87 -4.95
CA THR A 521 -44.51 -14.38 -4.24
C THR A 521 -43.77 -15.48 -5.00
N SER A 522 -44.38 -16.05 -6.06
CA SER A 522 -43.71 -17.02 -6.93
C SER A 522 -42.77 -16.37 -7.95
N GLN A 523 -42.92 -15.08 -8.19
CA GLN A 523 -42.07 -14.31 -9.11
C GLN A 523 -40.87 -13.71 -8.40
N TYR A 524 -39.83 -13.45 -9.17
CA TYR A 524 -38.63 -12.72 -8.70
C TYR A 524 -38.84 -11.22 -8.82
N ASN A 525 -38.64 -10.50 -7.74
CA ASN A 525 -38.34 -9.08 -7.82
C ASN A 525 -36.93 -8.91 -8.45
N VAL A 526 -36.76 -7.87 -9.23
CA VAL A 526 -35.51 -7.58 -9.93
C VAL A 526 -34.99 -6.25 -9.44
N LEU A 527 -33.86 -6.27 -8.75
CA LEU A 527 -33.08 -5.08 -8.45
C LEU A 527 -32.03 -4.91 -9.57
N ARG A 528 -32.07 -3.78 -10.25
CA ARG A 528 -31.01 -3.34 -11.18
C ARG A 528 -30.18 -2.25 -10.52
N ILE A 529 -28.87 -2.38 -10.60
CA ILE A 529 -27.90 -1.41 -10.10
C ILE A 529 -27.13 -0.83 -11.27
N ASP A 530 -27.32 0.45 -11.54
CA ASP A 530 -26.58 1.23 -12.54
C ASP A 530 -25.58 2.13 -11.83
N VAL A 531 -24.38 2.29 -12.37
CA VAL A 531 -23.46 3.34 -11.94
C VAL A 531 -23.70 4.58 -12.77
N VAL A 532 -23.93 5.68 -12.09
CA VAL A 532 -24.17 7.00 -12.71
C VAL A 532 -23.11 7.99 -12.24
N SER A 533 -22.82 8.98 -13.08
CA SER A 533 -21.89 10.07 -12.78
C SER A 533 -22.25 11.31 -13.57
N GLY A 534 -21.80 12.46 -13.10
CA GLY A 534 -21.79 13.69 -13.89
C GLY A 534 -20.54 13.84 -14.76
N SER A 535 -19.57 12.96 -14.59
CA SER A 535 -18.31 12.95 -15.35
C SER A 535 -17.90 11.52 -15.60
N GLY A 536 -17.09 11.30 -16.58
CA GLY A 536 -16.59 10.00 -16.97
C GLY A 536 -16.06 10.05 -18.37
N THR A 537 -15.15 9.16 -18.69
CA THR A 537 -14.55 9.05 -20.01
C THR A 537 -15.11 7.84 -20.73
N THR A 538 -14.30 7.10 -21.39
CA THR A 538 -14.69 5.92 -22.15
C THR A 538 -14.43 4.65 -21.37
N ALA A 539 -15.19 3.61 -21.67
CA ALA A 539 -15.00 2.22 -21.23
C ALA A 539 -14.33 2.03 -19.85
N TYR A 540 -13.04 1.78 -19.82
CA TYR A 540 -12.31 1.43 -18.61
C TYR A 540 -12.12 2.56 -17.61
N LEU A 541 -12.05 3.79 -18.09
CA LEU A 541 -11.93 4.99 -17.27
C LEU A 541 -13.28 5.69 -17.03
N SER A 542 -14.38 5.02 -17.32
CA SER A 542 -15.71 5.51 -16.96
C SER A 542 -15.91 5.51 -15.45
N ALA A 543 -16.88 6.27 -14.98
CA ALA A 543 -17.27 6.31 -13.58
C ALA A 543 -17.51 4.89 -13.04
N GLY A 544 -17.10 4.63 -11.81
CA GLY A 544 -17.21 3.32 -11.22
C GLY A 544 -17.25 3.33 -9.70
N THR A 545 -17.67 2.20 -9.12
CA THR A 545 -17.72 1.97 -7.68
C THR A 545 -17.27 0.56 -7.32
N SER A 546 -16.55 0.45 -6.20
CA SER A 546 -16.25 -0.81 -5.53
C SER A 546 -17.18 -1.00 -4.34
N PHE A 547 -17.57 -2.25 -4.07
CA PHE A 547 -18.56 -2.59 -3.08
C PHE A 547 -17.96 -3.17 -1.79
N ASP A 548 -18.64 -2.93 -0.68
CA ASP A 548 -18.44 -3.56 0.63
C ASP A 548 -19.52 -4.64 0.86
N ALA A 549 -20.76 -4.21 0.92
CA ALA A 549 -21.91 -5.09 1.07
C ALA A 549 -23.18 -4.42 0.52
N LEU A 550 -24.21 -5.25 0.26
CA LEU A 550 -25.55 -4.81 -0.07
C LEU A 550 -26.54 -5.61 0.79
N ASP A 551 -27.57 -4.95 1.31
CA ASP A 551 -28.66 -5.68 1.97
C ASP A 551 -30.00 -4.97 1.83
N LEU A 552 -31.06 -5.77 1.87
CA LEU A 552 -32.44 -5.32 2.02
C LEU A 552 -32.86 -5.58 3.47
N LEU A 553 -33.15 -4.51 4.20
CA LEU A 553 -33.55 -4.60 5.59
C LEU A 553 -35.00 -5.02 5.72
N ALA A 554 -35.29 -5.73 6.82
CA ALA A 554 -36.63 -6.18 7.16
C ALA A 554 -37.58 -5.03 7.55
#